data_3ae5ade6527c558d1c331c502b802342
#
_entry.id   3ae5ade6527c558d1c331c502b802342
#
_cell.length_a   1.000
_cell.length_b   1.000
_cell.length_c   1.000
_cell.angle_alpha   90.00
_cell.angle_beta   90.00
_cell.angle_gamma   90.00
#
_symmetry.space_group_name_H-M   'P 1'
#
loop_
_entity.id
_entity.type
_entity.pdbx_description
1 polymer ?
#
loop_
_entity_poly.entity_id
_entity_poly.type
_entity_poly.pdbx_seq_one_letter_code
_entity_poly.pdbx_strand_id
1 'polypeptide(L)' 'NKRFIQPKLDASGIDVVYREVFSLQGKTQNHDFRLVGFVKKARKYPFLAECIDETGEYAGKRCKLPYNAVVEAIKVNRG' A
#
# COMPACT_ATOMS: atom_id res chain seq x y z
N ASN A 1 9.77 -8.75 -1.72
CA ASN A 1 10.71 -8.29 -0.70
C ASN A 1 11.40 -7.00 -1.14
N LYS A 2 12.16 -6.40 -0.25
CA LYS A 2 12.79 -5.10 -0.49
C LYS A 2 13.71 -5.09 -1.72
N ARG A 3 14.42 -6.16 -1.96
CA ARG A 3 15.37 -6.25 -3.09
C ARG A 3 14.69 -6.10 -4.45
N PHE A 4 13.46 -6.57 -4.57
CA PHE A 4 12.74 -6.55 -5.84
C PHE A 4 11.75 -5.40 -5.93
N ILE A 5 11.14 -5.04 -4.82
CA ILE A 5 10.06 -4.05 -4.81
C ILE A 5 10.61 -2.63 -4.77
N GLN A 6 11.57 -2.34 -3.89
CA GLN A 6 12.09 -0.98 -3.74
C GLN A 6 12.75 -0.46 -5.01
N PRO A 7 13.59 -1.23 -5.74
CA PRO A 7 14.14 -0.75 -7.00
C PRO A 7 13.10 -0.41 -8.04
N LYS A 8 11.99 -1.17 -8.09
CA LYS A 8 10.90 -0.88 -9.02
C LYS A 8 10.21 0.44 -8.69
N LEU A 9 9.99 0.71 -7.40
CA LEU A 9 9.40 1.97 -6.96
C LEU A 9 10.32 3.14 -7.29
N ASP A 10 11.60 3.01 -6.99
CA ASP A 10 12.59 4.04 -7.26
C ASP A 10 12.72 4.34 -8.76
N ALA A 11 12.77 3.30 -9.58
CA ALA A 11 12.87 3.43 -11.03
C ALA A 11 11.63 4.09 -11.64
N SER A 12 10.48 3.95 -10.99
CA SER A 12 9.22 4.55 -11.46
C SER A 12 9.01 5.97 -10.92
N GLY A 13 9.94 6.49 -10.12
CA GLY A 13 9.82 7.83 -9.53
C GLY A 13 8.78 7.93 -8.44
N ILE A 14 8.42 6.81 -7.84
CA ILE A 14 7.38 6.76 -6.81
C ILE A 14 8.03 6.90 -5.44
N ASP A 15 7.64 7.94 -4.71
CA ASP A 15 8.19 8.22 -3.38
C ASP A 15 7.44 7.42 -2.31
N VAL A 16 7.63 6.10 -2.34
CA VAL A 16 7.02 5.17 -1.40
C VAL A 16 8.09 4.15 -1.02
N VAL A 17 8.09 3.74 0.25
CA VAL A 17 9.07 2.78 0.75
C VAL A 17 8.41 1.41 0.93
N TYR A 18 9.12 0.35 0.54
CA TYR A 18 8.65 -1.01 0.77
C TYR A 18 8.38 -1.24 2.27
N ARG A 19 7.22 -1.82 2.56
CA ARG A 19 6.71 -2.07 3.92
C ARG A 19 6.25 -0.81 4.66
N GLU A 20 6.15 0.31 3.98
CA GLU A 20 5.59 1.51 4.57
C GLU A 20 4.14 1.28 4.98
N VAL A 21 3.77 1.78 6.16
CA VAL A 21 2.42 1.65 6.71
C VAL A 21 1.62 2.89 6.35
N PHE A 22 0.37 2.69 5.98
CA PHE A 22 -0.57 3.77 5.68
C PHE A 22 -1.97 3.32 6.03
N SER A 23 -2.89 4.28 6.17
CA SER A 23 -4.27 4.00 6.54
C SER A 23 -5.20 4.36 5.39
N LEU A 24 -6.19 3.53 5.14
CA LEU A 24 -7.26 3.81 4.20
C LEU A 24 -8.59 3.88 4.93
N GLN A 25 -9.41 4.84 4.51
CA GLN A 25 -10.71 5.05 5.11
C GLN A 25 -11.69 4.00 4.60
N GLY A 26 -12.29 3.25 5.54
CA GLY A 26 -13.35 2.31 5.24
C GLY A 26 -14.73 2.90 5.53
N LYS A 27 -15.78 2.09 5.39
CA LYS A 27 -17.15 2.53 5.63
C LYS A 27 -17.42 2.84 7.10
N THR A 28 -16.87 2.03 7.99
CA THR A 28 -17.15 2.13 9.43
C THR A 28 -15.91 2.51 10.23
N GLN A 29 -14.72 2.24 9.71
CA GLN A 29 -13.47 2.52 10.39
C GLN A 29 -12.34 2.59 9.38
N ASN A 30 -11.20 3.14 9.78
CA ASN A 30 -9.99 3.12 8.98
C ASN A 30 -9.32 1.76 9.11
N HIS A 31 -8.64 1.33 8.05
CA HIS A 31 -7.87 0.10 8.04
C HIS A 31 -6.40 0.44 7.78
N ASP A 32 -5.52 -0.20 8.52
CA ASP A 32 -4.08 -0.01 8.36
C ASP A 32 -3.51 -1.06 7.42
N PHE A 33 -2.64 -0.61 6.53
CA PHE A 33 -2.02 -1.47 5.53
C PHE A 33 -0.51 -1.30 5.53
N ARG A 34 0.17 -2.36 5.10
CA ARG A 34 1.60 -2.35 4.88
C ARG A 34 1.85 -2.66 3.40
N LEU A 35 2.66 -1.84 2.74
CA LEU A 35 2.99 -2.06 1.34
C LEU A 35 3.89 -3.28 1.19
N VAL A 36 3.44 -4.28 0.42
CA VAL A 36 4.18 -5.53 0.24
C VAL A 36 4.50 -5.83 -1.22
N GLY A 37 3.96 -5.08 -2.17
CA GLY A 37 4.27 -5.31 -3.58
C GLY A 37 3.90 -4.15 -4.48
N PHE A 38 4.52 -4.15 -5.66
CA PHE A 38 4.24 -3.18 -6.71
C PHE A 38 4.37 -3.86 -8.06
N VAL A 39 3.31 -3.80 -8.87
CA VAL A 39 3.28 -4.39 -10.21
C VAL A 39 3.14 -3.26 -11.22
N LYS A 40 4.25 -2.88 -11.84
CA LYS A 40 4.31 -1.74 -12.77
C LYS A 40 3.33 -1.86 -13.93
N LYS A 41 3.10 -3.08 -14.41
CA LYS A 41 2.21 -3.34 -15.55
C LYS A 41 0.72 -3.26 -15.21
N ALA A 42 0.37 -3.34 -13.94
CA ALA A 42 -1.02 -3.28 -13.50
C ALA A 42 -1.47 -1.81 -13.42
N ARG A 43 -2.23 -1.36 -14.40
CA ARG A 43 -2.61 0.05 -14.51
C ARG A 43 -3.61 0.51 -13.46
N LYS A 44 -4.60 -0.33 -13.13
CA LYS A 44 -5.65 0.04 -12.18
C LYS A 44 -5.22 -0.13 -10.74
N TYR A 45 -4.58 -1.25 -10.42
CA TYR A 45 -4.24 -1.64 -9.06
C TYR A 45 -2.78 -2.08 -8.98
N PRO A 46 -1.83 -1.15 -9.11
CA PRO A 46 -0.41 -1.52 -9.14
C PRO A 46 0.18 -1.88 -7.78
N PHE A 47 -0.45 -1.46 -6.68
CA PHE A 47 0.06 -1.74 -5.36
C PHE A 47 -0.59 -2.97 -4.74
N LEU A 48 0.22 -3.76 -4.05
CA LEU A 48 -0.24 -4.86 -3.23
C LEU A 48 0.07 -4.50 -1.77
N ALA A 49 -0.93 -4.55 -0.92
CA ALA A 49 -0.77 -4.22 0.49
C ALA A 49 -1.42 -5.28 1.36
N GLU A 50 -0.84 -5.48 2.54
CA GLU A 50 -1.37 -6.40 3.54
C GLU A 50 -2.05 -5.60 4.64
N CYS A 51 -3.29 -5.97 4.98
CA CYS A 51 -3.99 -5.34 6.08
C CYS A 51 -3.38 -5.81 7.39
N ILE A 52 -2.91 -4.88 8.19
CA ILE A 52 -2.26 -5.16 9.47
C ILE A 52 -3.15 -4.89 10.68
N ASP A 53 -4.44 -4.72 10.46
CA ASP A 53 -5.41 -4.63 11.56
C ASP A 53 -5.28 -5.87 12.44
N GLU A 54 -5.38 -5.69 13.75
CA GLU A 54 -5.26 -6.80 14.69
C GLU A 54 -6.46 -7.73 14.61
N THR A 55 -7.63 -7.18 14.34
CA THR A 55 -8.89 -7.93 14.26
C THR A 55 -9.72 -7.40 13.10
N GLY A 56 -10.76 -8.12 12.75
CA GLY A 56 -11.70 -7.69 11.74
C GLY A 56 -11.63 -8.54 10.47
N GLU A 57 -12.52 -8.21 9.55
CA GLU A 57 -12.72 -8.98 8.33
C GLU A 57 -11.49 -9.01 7.43
N TYR A 58 -10.74 -7.91 7.39
CA TYR A 58 -9.59 -7.78 6.49
C TYR A 58 -8.25 -8.12 7.14
N ALA A 59 -8.24 -8.40 8.44
CA ALA A 59 -6.99 -8.67 9.17
C ALA A 59 -6.16 -9.77 8.51
N GLY A 60 -4.92 -9.47 8.19
CA GLY A 60 -3.99 -10.41 7.56
C GLY A 60 -4.21 -10.67 6.08
N LYS A 61 -5.22 -10.06 5.48
CA LYS A 61 -5.50 -10.24 4.05
C LYS A 61 -4.70 -9.26 3.20
N ARG A 62 -4.35 -9.70 1.99
CA ARG A 62 -3.68 -8.86 1.00
C ARG A 62 -4.70 -8.32 0.01
N CYS A 63 -4.53 -7.05 -0.34
CA CYS A 63 -5.41 -6.34 -1.26
C CYS A 63 -4.60 -5.65 -2.34
N LYS A 64 -5.17 -5.60 -3.54
CA LYS A 64 -4.62 -4.77 -4.62
C LYS A 64 -5.25 -3.39 -4.51
N LEU A 65 -4.44 -2.36 -4.59
CA LEU A 65 -4.88 -0.99 -4.38
C LEU A 65 -4.49 -0.07 -5.55
N PRO A 66 -5.33 0.94 -5.86
CA PRO A 66 -5.02 1.88 -6.92
C PRO A 66 -3.90 2.84 -6.53
N TYR A 67 -3.18 3.33 -7.53
CA TYR A 67 -2.03 4.22 -7.34
C TYR A 67 -2.37 5.44 -6.48
N ASN A 68 -3.40 6.17 -6.86
CA ASN A 68 -3.73 7.42 -6.18
C ASN A 68 -4.12 7.21 -4.72
N ALA A 69 -4.86 6.15 -4.42
CA ALA A 69 -5.28 5.85 -3.05
C ALA A 69 -4.07 5.64 -2.15
N VAL A 70 -3.09 4.87 -2.61
CA VAL A 70 -1.90 4.57 -1.80
C VAL A 70 -1.02 5.80 -1.64
N VAL A 71 -0.75 6.52 -2.72
CA VAL A 71 0.10 7.72 -2.68
C VAL A 71 -0.49 8.78 -1.77
N GLU A 72 -1.79 9.06 -1.87
CA GLU A 72 -2.46 10.05 -1.03
C GLU A 72 -2.47 9.62 0.45
N ALA A 73 -2.75 8.33 0.71
CA ALA A 73 -2.76 7.81 2.08
C ALA A 73 -1.38 7.93 2.72
N ILE A 74 -0.33 7.66 1.98
CA ILE A 74 1.04 7.78 2.48
C ILE A 74 1.40 9.24 2.77
N LYS A 75 1.02 10.16 1.89
CA LYS A 75 1.24 11.59 2.14
C LYS A 75 0.57 12.05 3.43
N VAL A 76 -0.68 11.65 3.65
CA VAL A 76 -1.41 11.99 4.86
C VAL A 76 -0.73 11.40 6.09
N ASN A 77 -0.28 10.16 6.00
CA ASN A 77 0.38 9.46 7.11
C ASN A 77 1.73 10.10 7.47
N ARG A 78 2.45 10.63 6.48
CA ARG A 78 3.73 11.29 6.70
C ARG A 78 3.58 12.70 7.27
N GLY A 79 2.47 13.29 7.06
CA GLY A 79 2.30 14.59 7.46
C GLY A 79 1.46 15.47 7.66
#